data_090771112eae63b1bac5018694630b9b
#
_entry.id   090771112eae63b1bac5018694630b9b
#
_cell.length_a   1.000
_cell.length_b   1.000
_cell.length_c   1.000
_cell.angle_alpha   90.00
_cell.angle_beta   90.00
_cell.angle_gamma   90.00
#
_symmetry.space_group_name_H-M   'P 1'
#
loop_
_entity.id
_entity.type
_entity.pdbx_description
1 polymer ?
#
loop_
_entity_poly.entity_id
_entity_poly.type
_entity_poly.pdbx_seq_one_letter_code
_entity_poly.pdbx_strand_id
1 'polypeptide(L)'
;MKNKITLLIGLLNGALLTNSWAGTEMKWADVPEAVCAAVLANGGTTGQSVDDEGKKINGKAIYEASVKDKDGNVADLVINEDGKLVETKHDDADDAAAERAERAKKLLAGVKFSHPRDITNPYLPLASLKQDIIEGSEAGKKTRVERTAMPDKHRTFTINGKEVDTLIVEDRAFEDGKLAEVALDYFAQDDNGTVYYFGEDVDEYQNGKITSHEGSWLLGKDTPVPGVLFLAHPKVGSKFNSEDVSKEISEADEVISVSETVTVPAGTFKDCVKTKEVCGDGSVEYKYYAKGVGVVREVPAEGDELLVSHATN
;
A
#
# COMPACT_ATOMS: atom_id res chain seq x y z
N MET A 1 12.04 14.82 10.24
CA MET A 1 10.79 14.29 9.66
C MET A 1 10.91 14.51 8.17
N LYS A 2 11.05 13.47 7.39
CA LYS A 2 11.03 13.56 5.94
C LYS A 2 9.60 13.27 5.52
N ASN A 3 8.85 14.27 5.10
CA ASN A 3 7.55 14.08 4.49
C ASN A 3 7.80 13.55 3.07
N LYS A 4 7.20 12.45 2.74
CA LYS A 4 7.16 11.89 1.39
C LYS A 4 5.96 12.49 0.67
N ILE A 5 6.09 12.73 -0.64
CA ILE A 5 4.93 12.95 -1.49
C ILE A 5 4.26 11.61 -1.65
N THR A 6 2.99 11.53 -1.35
CA THR A 6 2.19 10.36 -1.68
C THR A 6 1.97 10.37 -3.18
N LEU A 7 2.81 9.68 -3.91
CA LEU A 7 2.50 9.32 -5.28
C LEU A 7 1.25 8.44 -5.27
N LEU A 8 0.56 8.37 -6.37
CA LEU A 8 -0.70 7.61 -6.61
C LEU A 8 -0.69 6.16 -6.09
N ILE A 9 0.42 5.74 -5.56
CA ILE A 9 0.69 4.49 -4.89
C ILE A 9 1.43 4.89 -3.63
N GLY A 10 0.78 4.75 -2.49
CA GLY A 10 1.26 5.25 -1.20
C GLY A 10 2.66 4.76 -0.88
N LEU A 11 3.58 5.69 -0.72
CA LEU A 11 4.93 5.43 -0.25
C LEU A 11 5.15 6.08 1.10
N LEU A 12 5.48 5.28 2.05
CA LEU A 12 5.55 5.59 3.47
C LEU A 12 6.92 5.94 3.98
N ASN A 13 6.95 6.97 4.80
CA ASN A 13 8.09 7.29 5.64
C ASN A 13 8.33 6.20 6.69
N GLY A 14 9.44 5.51 6.56
CA GLY A 14 10.01 4.76 7.66
C GLY A 14 10.48 5.69 8.80
N ALA A 15 9.54 6.16 9.61
CA ALA A 15 9.86 6.39 11.00
C ALA A 15 9.73 5.02 11.66
N LEU A 16 10.74 4.58 12.37
CA LEU A 16 10.65 3.50 13.35
C LEU A 16 9.54 3.88 14.37
N LEU A 17 8.30 3.68 13.97
CA LEU A 17 7.17 3.60 14.86
C LEU A 17 6.84 2.11 14.91
N THR A 18 7.22 1.52 16.02
CA THR A 18 6.74 0.21 16.43
C THR A 18 5.25 0.13 16.16
N ASN A 19 4.85 -0.78 15.27
CA ASN A 19 3.47 -1.00 14.95
C ASN A 19 2.72 -1.46 16.18
N SER A 20 1.98 -0.54 16.80
CA SER A 20 0.91 -0.93 17.68
C SER A 20 -0.32 -1.21 16.82
N TRP A 21 -0.76 -2.45 16.72
CA TRP A 21 -2.18 -2.73 16.78
C TRP A 21 -2.77 -1.81 17.86
N ALA A 22 -4.02 -1.33 17.74
CA ALA A 22 -4.64 -0.30 18.58
C ALA A 22 -4.51 -0.47 20.12
N GLY A 23 -3.45 -1.11 20.56
CA GLY A 23 -3.03 -1.29 21.94
C GLY A 23 -2.35 -0.04 22.47
N THR A 24 -2.52 0.21 23.75
CA THR A 24 -1.81 1.30 24.45
C THR A 24 -0.54 0.72 25.06
N GLU A 25 0.61 1.25 24.62
CA GLU A 25 1.89 0.86 25.22
C GLU A 25 1.91 1.17 26.73
N MET A 26 2.20 0.15 27.53
CA MET A 26 2.26 0.24 28.99
C MET A 26 3.70 0.31 29.47
N LYS A 27 3.93 1.08 30.52
CA LYS A 27 5.19 0.98 31.25
C LYS A 27 5.22 -0.37 31.96
N TRP A 28 6.36 -1.05 31.94
CA TRP A 28 6.54 -2.35 32.58
C TRP A 28 6.04 -2.40 34.04
N ALA A 29 6.18 -1.31 34.80
CA ALA A 29 5.71 -1.22 36.18
C ALA A 29 4.17 -1.22 36.32
N ASP A 30 3.45 -0.90 35.26
CA ASP A 30 1.99 -0.79 35.23
C ASP A 30 1.34 -2.07 34.62
N VAL A 31 2.17 -2.98 34.08
CA VAL A 31 1.71 -4.27 33.50
C VAL A 31 1.36 -5.23 34.63
N PRO A 32 0.26 -5.98 34.54
CA PRO A 32 -0.09 -6.99 35.54
C PRO A 32 1.07 -7.99 35.78
N GLU A 33 1.34 -8.32 37.05
CA GLU A 33 2.46 -9.20 37.45
C GLU A 33 2.42 -10.56 36.73
N ALA A 34 1.24 -11.11 36.55
CA ALA A 34 1.05 -12.38 35.86
C ALA A 34 1.43 -12.29 34.36
N VAL A 35 1.17 -11.15 33.71
CA VAL A 35 1.56 -10.89 32.33
C VAL A 35 3.07 -10.72 32.23
N CYS A 36 3.69 -9.95 33.14
CA CYS A 36 5.15 -9.82 33.22
C CYS A 36 5.83 -11.19 33.38
N ALA A 37 5.30 -12.03 34.27
CA ALA A 37 5.83 -13.38 34.49
C ALA A 37 5.74 -14.26 33.23
N ALA A 38 4.64 -14.17 32.49
CA ALA A 38 4.46 -14.89 31.23
C ALA A 38 5.43 -14.42 30.15
N VAL A 39 5.62 -13.10 30.01
CA VAL A 39 6.59 -12.51 29.07
C VAL A 39 8.01 -13.02 29.37
N LEU A 40 8.45 -12.95 30.63
CA LEU A 40 9.77 -13.41 31.04
C LEU A 40 9.95 -14.92 30.83
N ALA A 41 8.93 -15.73 31.08
CA ALA A 41 8.97 -17.18 30.88
C ALA A 41 9.11 -17.58 29.40
N ASN A 42 8.76 -16.69 28.47
CA ASN A 42 8.77 -16.94 27.03
C ASN A 42 9.86 -16.16 26.27
N GLY A 43 10.91 -15.74 26.94
CA GLY A 43 12.08 -15.13 26.31
C GLY A 43 12.12 -13.61 26.34
N GLY A 44 11.11 -12.96 26.94
CA GLY A 44 11.12 -11.52 27.15
C GLY A 44 12.11 -11.05 28.22
N THR A 45 12.28 -9.74 28.31
CA THR A 45 13.20 -9.10 29.27
C THR A 45 12.46 -8.11 30.17
N THR A 46 12.98 -7.88 31.37
CA THR A 46 12.44 -6.86 32.27
C THR A 46 12.53 -5.48 31.67
N GLY A 47 11.41 -4.76 31.68
CA GLY A 47 11.34 -3.38 31.17
C GLY A 47 11.08 -3.27 29.66
N GLN A 48 10.81 -4.38 28.97
CA GLN A 48 10.37 -4.30 27.59
C GLN A 48 8.94 -3.75 27.47
N SER A 49 8.57 -3.32 26.28
CA SER A 49 7.23 -2.83 25.96
C SER A 49 6.21 -3.97 26.01
N VAL A 50 5.04 -3.66 26.55
CA VAL A 50 3.85 -4.53 26.55
C VAL A 50 2.66 -3.63 26.21
N ASP A 51 1.84 -4.06 25.27
CA ASP A 51 0.65 -3.33 24.85
C ASP A 51 -0.62 -3.89 25.50
N ASP A 52 -1.46 -3.00 26.05
CA ASP A 52 -2.84 -3.35 26.40
C ASP A 52 -3.68 -3.21 25.13
N GLU A 53 -4.17 -4.31 24.63
CA GLU A 53 -4.95 -4.40 23.40
C GLU A 53 -6.34 -3.74 23.46
N GLY A 54 -6.75 -3.25 24.64
CA GLY A 54 -8.06 -2.63 24.83
C GLY A 54 -9.25 -3.57 24.56
N LYS A 55 -9.00 -4.86 24.36
CA LYS A 55 -10.00 -5.89 24.07
C LYS A 55 -10.03 -6.99 25.13
N LYS A 56 -11.11 -7.78 25.13
CA LYS A 56 -11.25 -8.93 26.00
C LYS A 56 -11.53 -10.20 25.21
N ILE A 57 -10.86 -11.28 25.59
CA ILE A 57 -11.15 -12.63 25.12
C ILE A 57 -11.67 -13.45 26.31
N ASN A 58 -12.83 -14.02 26.17
CA ASN A 58 -13.53 -14.75 27.27
C ASN A 58 -13.66 -13.91 28.54
N GLY A 59 -13.90 -12.59 28.39
CA GLY A 59 -14.10 -11.64 29.49
C GLY A 59 -12.83 -11.12 30.15
N LYS A 60 -11.64 -11.57 29.74
CA LYS A 60 -10.33 -11.18 30.28
C LYS A 60 -9.61 -10.21 29.37
N ALA A 61 -8.98 -9.19 29.94
CA ALA A 61 -8.15 -8.24 29.20
C ALA A 61 -6.97 -8.95 28.54
N ILE A 62 -6.58 -8.46 27.37
CA ILE A 62 -5.52 -9.03 26.51
C ILE A 62 -4.38 -8.06 26.39
N TYR A 63 -3.17 -8.60 26.51
CA TYR A 63 -1.90 -7.92 26.40
C TYR A 63 -1.08 -8.58 25.31
N GLU A 64 -0.26 -7.78 24.59
CA GLU A 64 0.66 -8.27 23.58
C GLU A 64 2.10 -7.86 23.92
N ALA A 65 3.07 -8.73 23.69
CA ALA A 65 4.48 -8.46 23.91
C ALA A 65 5.34 -9.21 22.90
N SER A 66 6.22 -8.48 22.19
CA SER A 66 7.18 -9.09 21.29
C SER A 66 8.38 -9.63 22.07
N VAL A 67 8.70 -10.92 21.91
CA VAL A 67 9.83 -11.59 22.56
C VAL A 67 10.75 -12.22 21.52
N LYS A 68 12.01 -12.45 21.88
CA LYS A 68 12.93 -13.27 21.07
C LYS A 68 13.06 -14.65 21.70
N ASP A 69 12.81 -15.68 20.91
CA ASP A 69 13.02 -17.05 21.34
C ASP A 69 14.55 -17.36 21.47
N LYS A 70 14.86 -18.57 21.94
CA LYS A 70 16.24 -19.03 22.10
C LYS A 70 17.04 -19.12 20.79
N ASP A 71 16.37 -19.17 19.66
CA ASP A 71 16.96 -19.27 18.33
C ASP A 71 17.08 -17.89 17.67
N GLY A 72 16.58 -16.82 18.34
CA GLY A 72 16.66 -15.43 17.94
C GLY A 72 15.47 -14.96 17.10
N ASN A 73 14.47 -15.80 16.86
CA ASN A 73 13.25 -15.44 16.14
C ASN A 73 12.35 -14.56 17.01
N VAL A 74 11.66 -13.62 16.39
CA VAL A 74 10.68 -12.75 17.07
C VAL A 74 9.33 -13.46 17.09
N ALA A 75 8.67 -13.43 18.24
CA ALA A 75 7.31 -13.91 18.39
C ALA A 75 6.49 -12.93 19.23
N ASP A 76 5.26 -12.64 18.80
CA ASP A 76 4.34 -11.84 19.58
C ASP A 76 3.48 -12.76 20.44
N LEU A 77 3.58 -12.56 21.74
CA LEU A 77 2.82 -13.29 22.76
C LEU A 77 1.51 -12.56 23.03
N VAL A 78 0.39 -13.20 22.76
CA VAL A 78 -0.93 -12.72 23.17
C VAL A 78 -1.27 -13.37 24.52
N ILE A 79 -1.35 -12.57 25.57
CA ILE A 79 -1.45 -13.01 26.96
C ILE A 79 -2.69 -12.39 27.59
N ASN A 80 -3.47 -13.18 28.37
CA ASN A 80 -4.56 -12.62 29.14
C ASN A 80 -4.09 -12.06 30.50
N GLU A 81 -4.94 -11.30 31.19
CA GLU A 81 -4.64 -10.66 32.48
C GLU A 81 -4.18 -11.63 33.60
N ASP A 82 -4.47 -12.92 33.46
CA ASP A 82 -4.02 -13.96 34.43
C ASP A 82 -2.61 -14.51 34.04
N GLY A 83 -1.97 -13.98 33.01
CA GLY A 83 -0.68 -14.48 32.52
C GLY A 83 -0.78 -15.75 31.67
N LYS A 84 -1.98 -16.16 31.27
CA LYS A 84 -2.14 -17.31 30.38
C LYS A 84 -1.90 -16.90 28.94
N LEU A 85 -0.98 -17.60 28.28
CA LEU A 85 -0.77 -17.48 26.85
C LEU A 85 -2.03 -17.92 26.10
N VAL A 86 -2.60 -17.02 25.30
CA VAL A 86 -3.79 -17.25 24.48
C VAL A 86 -3.36 -17.68 23.09
N GLU A 87 -2.34 -17.01 22.56
CA GLU A 87 -1.79 -17.24 21.23
C GLU A 87 -0.29 -16.88 21.23
N THR A 88 0.50 -17.52 20.40
CA THR A 88 1.83 -17.07 20.02
C THR A 88 1.78 -16.84 18.52
N LYS A 89 1.98 -15.61 18.11
CA LYS A 89 2.15 -15.26 16.70
C LYS A 89 3.65 -15.25 16.45
N HIS A 90 4.12 -16.17 15.66
CA HIS A 90 5.48 -16.10 15.17
C HIS A 90 5.49 -15.11 13.98
N ASP A 91 6.36 -14.13 14.03
CA ASP A 91 6.75 -13.36 12.84
C ASP A 91 7.68 -14.26 12.00
N ASP A 92 7.16 -15.41 11.60
CA ASP A 92 7.87 -16.29 10.69
C ASP A 92 7.76 -15.66 9.30
N ALA A 93 8.85 -15.06 8.86
CA ALA A 93 8.98 -14.58 7.48
C ALA A 93 8.56 -15.69 6.49
N ASP A 94 8.77 -16.93 6.86
CA ASP A 94 8.37 -18.13 6.10
C ASP A 94 6.85 -18.30 6.08
N ASP A 95 6.12 -18.11 7.18
CA ASP A 95 4.67 -18.21 7.22
C ASP A 95 4.01 -17.05 6.45
N ALA A 96 4.50 -15.84 6.60
CA ALA A 96 4.05 -14.70 5.83
C ALA A 96 4.31 -14.87 4.32
N ALA A 97 5.46 -15.46 3.97
CA ALA A 97 5.79 -15.78 2.58
C ALA A 97 4.87 -16.88 2.01
N ALA A 98 4.56 -17.92 2.80
CA ALA A 98 3.64 -18.98 2.41
C ALA A 98 2.21 -18.45 2.23
N GLU A 99 1.73 -17.59 3.12
CA GLU A 99 0.44 -16.93 2.97
C GLU A 99 0.36 -16.04 1.73
N ARG A 100 1.41 -15.26 1.45
CA ARG A 100 1.49 -14.47 0.21
C ARG A 100 1.47 -15.37 -1.03
N ALA A 101 2.22 -16.47 -1.01
CA ALA A 101 2.22 -17.41 -2.12
C ALA A 101 0.82 -18.02 -2.38
N GLU A 102 0.07 -18.37 -1.34
CA GLU A 102 -1.30 -18.88 -1.48
C GLU A 102 -2.27 -17.78 -1.95
N ARG A 103 -2.13 -16.53 -1.46
CA ARG A 103 -2.88 -15.38 -1.99
C ARG A 103 -2.60 -15.15 -3.47
N ALA A 104 -1.33 -15.17 -3.88
CA ALA A 104 -0.95 -15.02 -5.28
C ALA A 104 -1.58 -16.10 -6.17
N LYS A 105 -1.51 -17.35 -5.74
CA LYS A 105 -2.11 -18.49 -6.45
C LYS A 105 -3.63 -18.34 -6.60
N LYS A 106 -4.32 -17.90 -5.54
CA LYS A 106 -5.76 -17.65 -5.55
C LYS A 106 -6.11 -16.47 -6.46
N LEU A 107 -5.38 -15.36 -6.35
CA LEU A 107 -5.60 -14.14 -7.15
C LEU A 107 -5.40 -14.40 -8.64
N LEU A 108 -4.35 -15.14 -8.99
CA LEU A 108 -3.96 -15.40 -10.37
C LEU A 108 -4.60 -16.67 -10.96
N ALA A 109 -5.52 -17.33 -10.24
CA ALA A 109 -6.19 -18.55 -10.71
C ALA A 109 -7.06 -18.24 -11.93
N GLY A 110 -6.66 -18.79 -13.10
CA GLY A 110 -7.38 -18.61 -14.36
C GLY A 110 -7.20 -17.23 -15.03
N VAL A 111 -6.41 -16.33 -14.42
CA VAL A 111 -6.09 -15.03 -15.02
C VAL A 111 -5.26 -15.22 -16.30
N LYS A 112 -5.59 -14.44 -17.32
CA LYS A 112 -4.90 -14.44 -18.62
C LYS A 112 -4.57 -13.00 -19.00
N PHE A 113 -3.38 -12.83 -19.58
CA PHE A 113 -2.86 -11.58 -20.09
C PHE A 113 -2.57 -11.70 -21.59
N SER A 114 -3.61 -11.60 -22.44
CA SER A 114 -3.45 -11.73 -23.90
C SER A 114 -2.87 -10.46 -24.52
N HIS A 115 -3.26 -9.30 -24.01
CA HIS A 115 -2.81 -7.97 -24.43
C HIS A 115 -2.51 -7.09 -23.20
N PRO A 116 -1.52 -7.46 -22.37
CA PRO A 116 -1.36 -6.91 -21.02
C PRO A 116 -1.08 -5.41 -20.99
N ARG A 117 -0.48 -4.85 -22.06
CA ARG A 117 -0.15 -3.42 -22.15
C ARG A 117 -1.30 -2.57 -22.70
N ASP A 118 -2.33 -3.19 -23.26
CA ASP A 118 -3.53 -2.50 -23.75
C ASP A 118 -4.47 -2.23 -22.59
N ILE A 119 -4.05 -1.35 -21.66
CA ILE A 119 -4.82 -1.02 -20.45
C ILE A 119 -5.95 -0.09 -20.84
N THR A 120 -7.12 -0.68 -21.08
CA THR A 120 -8.35 -0.01 -21.53
C THR A 120 -9.45 0.00 -20.48
N ASN A 121 -9.12 -0.32 -19.22
CA ASN A 121 -10.07 -0.25 -18.11
C ASN A 121 -10.78 1.11 -18.12
N PRO A 122 -12.11 1.16 -18.03
CA PRO A 122 -12.86 2.42 -18.16
C PRO A 122 -12.47 3.51 -17.16
N TYR A 123 -12.00 3.14 -15.98
CA TYR A 123 -11.62 4.08 -14.92
C TYR A 123 -10.10 4.24 -14.77
N LEU A 124 -9.32 3.50 -15.56
CA LEU A 124 -7.87 3.62 -15.59
C LEU A 124 -7.33 3.30 -17.00
N PRO A 125 -7.64 4.12 -18.03
CA PRO A 125 -7.31 3.84 -19.43
C PRO A 125 -5.88 4.24 -19.79
N LEU A 126 -4.87 3.65 -19.13
CA LEU A 126 -3.46 4.04 -19.23
C LEU A 126 -2.87 3.87 -20.65
N ALA A 127 -3.42 2.97 -21.48
CA ALA A 127 -2.95 2.79 -22.85
C ALA A 127 -3.18 4.04 -23.73
N SER A 128 -4.19 4.86 -23.41
CA SER A 128 -4.47 6.12 -24.12
C SER A 128 -3.84 7.34 -23.46
N LEU A 129 -3.29 7.18 -22.26
CA LEU A 129 -2.68 8.30 -21.54
C LEU A 129 -1.43 8.78 -22.25
N LYS A 130 -1.33 10.07 -22.44
CA LYS A 130 -0.09 10.75 -22.81
C LYS A 130 0.54 11.36 -21.58
N GLN A 131 -0.18 12.24 -20.89
CA GLN A 131 0.27 12.86 -19.65
C GLN A 131 -0.90 13.38 -18.82
N ASP A 132 -0.84 13.16 -17.52
CA ASP A 132 -1.66 13.85 -16.51
C ASP A 132 -0.80 14.78 -15.68
N ILE A 133 -1.37 15.93 -15.29
CA ILE A 133 -0.80 16.85 -14.31
C ILE A 133 -1.78 16.93 -13.15
N ILE A 134 -1.29 16.58 -11.97
CA ILE A 134 -2.00 16.63 -10.71
C ILE A 134 -1.30 17.65 -9.82
N GLU A 135 -2.04 18.59 -9.24
CA GLU A 135 -1.48 19.62 -8.36
C GLU A 135 -2.31 19.75 -7.09
N GLY A 136 -1.63 20.09 -6.00
CA GLY A 136 -2.31 20.27 -4.73
C GLY A 136 -1.38 20.63 -3.60
N SER A 137 -1.66 20.04 -2.46
CA SER A 137 -0.82 20.17 -1.28
C SER A 137 -0.92 18.93 -0.42
N GLU A 138 0.18 18.56 0.21
CA GLU A 138 0.26 17.52 1.20
C GLU A 138 1.17 17.97 2.35
N ALA A 139 0.73 17.74 3.59
CA ALA A 139 1.47 18.11 4.81
C ALA A 139 2.01 19.56 4.79
N GLY A 140 1.25 20.49 4.18
CA GLY A 140 1.59 21.91 4.10
C GLY A 140 2.57 22.29 3.00
N LYS A 141 3.01 21.36 2.16
CA LYS A 141 3.84 21.62 0.97
C LYS A 141 2.97 21.65 -0.28
N LYS A 142 3.37 22.41 -1.28
CA LYS A 142 2.76 22.36 -2.61
C LYS A 142 3.27 21.11 -3.33
N THR A 143 2.35 20.34 -3.88
CA THR A 143 2.66 19.13 -4.65
C THR A 143 2.30 19.32 -6.11
N ARG A 144 3.04 18.62 -6.98
CA ARG A 144 2.74 18.46 -8.39
C ARG A 144 3.25 17.11 -8.85
N VAL A 145 2.40 16.32 -9.48
CA VAL A 145 2.76 15.05 -10.12
C VAL A 145 2.57 15.18 -11.62
N GLU A 146 3.55 14.73 -12.37
CA GLU A 146 3.52 14.60 -13.83
C GLU A 146 3.55 13.12 -14.18
N ARG A 147 2.38 12.54 -14.45
CA ARG A 147 2.20 11.14 -14.84
C ARG A 147 2.27 10.99 -16.35
N THR A 148 3.19 10.17 -16.84
CA THR A 148 3.43 10.00 -18.29
C THR A 148 3.49 8.52 -18.66
N ALA A 149 2.61 8.05 -19.54
CA ALA A 149 2.71 6.69 -20.07
C ALA A 149 3.88 6.59 -21.07
N MET A 150 4.60 5.48 -21.03
CA MET A 150 5.76 5.18 -21.86
C MET A 150 5.48 3.98 -22.78
N PRO A 151 4.66 4.12 -23.84
CA PRO A 151 4.22 2.99 -24.66
C PRO A 151 5.37 2.28 -25.41
N ASP A 152 6.48 2.98 -25.64
CA ASP A 152 7.66 2.43 -26.33
C ASP A 152 8.59 1.63 -25.41
N LYS A 153 8.30 1.62 -24.09
CA LYS A 153 9.06 0.89 -23.08
C LYS A 153 8.20 -0.18 -22.44
N HIS A 154 8.82 -1.24 -22.00
CA HIS A 154 8.16 -2.30 -21.23
C HIS A 154 9.16 -3.00 -20.29
N ARG A 155 8.63 -3.66 -19.29
CA ARG A 155 9.35 -4.64 -18.47
C ARG A 155 8.58 -5.95 -18.50
N THR A 156 9.30 -7.07 -18.61
CA THR A 156 8.71 -8.40 -18.66
C THR A 156 8.79 -9.05 -17.28
N PHE A 157 7.69 -9.61 -16.84
CA PHE A 157 7.58 -10.40 -15.61
C PHE A 157 7.13 -11.83 -15.95
N THR A 158 7.41 -12.78 -15.04
CA THR A 158 6.97 -14.15 -15.20
C THR A 158 5.83 -14.46 -14.24
N ILE A 159 4.65 -14.79 -14.77
CA ILE A 159 3.47 -15.20 -14.01
C ILE A 159 3.06 -16.61 -14.45
N ASN A 160 3.00 -17.54 -13.49
CA ASN A 160 2.62 -18.93 -13.76
C ASN A 160 3.42 -19.56 -14.94
N GLY A 161 4.72 -19.22 -15.02
CA GLY A 161 5.62 -19.71 -16.08
C GLY A 161 5.42 -19.06 -17.45
N LYS A 162 4.67 -17.97 -17.55
CA LYS A 162 4.45 -17.19 -18.77
C LYS A 162 5.01 -15.79 -18.62
N GLU A 163 5.57 -15.28 -19.70
CA GLU A 163 6.01 -13.90 -19.77
C GLU A 163 4.81 -12.96 -19.95
N VAL A 164 4.80 -11.87 -19.19
CA VAL A 164 3.82 -10.79 -19.23
C VAL A 164 4.56 -9.47 -19.33
N ASP A 165 4.38 -8.78 -20.45
CA ASP A 165 4.93 -7.43 -20.63
C ASP A 165 4.05 -6.38 -19.95
N THR A 166 4.65 -5.43 -19.26
CA THR A 166 3.93 -4.34 -18.60
C THR A 166 4.04 -3.04 -19.39
N LEU A 167 3.00 -2.21 -19.32
CA LEU A 167 3.09 -0.79 -19.64
C LEU A 167 3.86 -0.09 -18.52
N ILE A 168 4.81 0.76 -18.88
CA ILE A 168 5.51 1.62 -17.93
C ILE A 168 4.82 2.97 -17.88
N VAL A 169 4.54 3.44 -16.67
CA VAL A 169 4.13 4.82 -16.40
C VAL A 169 5.23 5.48 -15.57
N GLU A 170 5.68 6.66 -15.97
CA GLU A 170 6.61 7.47 -15.18
C GLU A 170 5.81 8.51 -14.40
N ASP A 171 5.96 8.52 -13.10
CA ASP A 171 5.46 9.56 -12.22
C ASP A 171 6.64 10.40 -11.70
N ARG A 172 6.57 11.71 -11.94
CA ARG A 172 7.54 12.69 -11.47
C ARG A 172 6.88 13.60 -10.46
N ALA A 173 7.26 13.45 -9.21
CA ALA A 173 6.69 14.23 -8.12
C ALA A 173 7.59 15.38 -7.70
N PHE A 174 6.96 16.53 -7.48
CA PHE A 174 7.63 17.78 -7.08
C PHE A 174 7.03 18.28 -5.77
N GLU A 175 7.90 18.70 -4.84
CA GLU A 175 7.54 19.44 -3.62
C GLU A 175 8.08 20.87 -3.70
N ASP A 176 7.21 21.86 -3.49
CA ASP A 176 7.55 23.28 -3.58
C ASP A 176 8.37 23.62 -4.85
N GLY A 177 8.02 22.96 -5.97
CA GLY A 177 8.65 23.12 -7.28
C GLY A 177 10.00 22.42 -7.44
N LYS A 178 10.44 21.60 -6.49
CA LYS A 178 11.66 20.80 -6.59
C LYS A 178 11.30 19.34 -6.81
N LEU A 179 12.00 18.70 -7.75
CA LEU A 179 11.86 17.26 -7.95
C LEU A 179 12.20 16.53 -6.64
N ALA A 180 11.26 15.76 -6.15
CA ALA A 180 11.36 14.97 -4.92
C ALA A 180 11.44 13.49 -5.21
N GLU A 181 10.73 13.00 -6.25
CA GLU A 181 10.71 11.59 -6.60
C GLU A 181 10.47 11.37 -8.08
N VAL A 182 11.00 10.25 -8.59
CA VAL A 182 10.64 9.67 -9.88
C VAL A 182 10.36 8.20 -9.67
N ALA A 183 9.16 7.74 -10.00
CA ALA A 183 8.80 6.33 -10.01
C ALA A 183 8.59 5.84 -11.45
N LEU A 184 8.97 4.59 -11.70
CA LEU A 184 8.63 3.84 -12.91
C LEU A 184 7.73 2.68 -12.52
N ASP A 185 6.46 2.83 -12.77
CA ASP A 185 5.41 1.88 -12.41
C ASP A 185 5.16 0.85 -13.51
N TYR A 186 4.93 -0.39 -13.14
CA TYR A 186 4.75 -1.52 -14.06
C TYR A 186 3.33 -2.08 -13.99
N PHE A 187 2.50 -1.76 -14.99
CA PHE A 187 1.10 -2.15 -15.03
C PHE A 187 0.78 -3.14 -16.14
N ALA A 188 -0.16 -4.03 -15.86
CA ALA A 188 -0.72 -4.96 -16.85
C ALA A 188 -2.21 -5.13 -16.65
N GLN A 189 -2.99 -5.28 -17.74
CA GLN A 189 -4.40 -5.58 -17.69
C GLN A 189 -4.66 -7.04 -18.09
N ASP A 190 -5.50 -7.73 -17.32
CA ASP A 190 -5.97 -9.05 -17.70
C ASP A 190 -7.07 -9.00 -18.75
N ASP A 191 -7.42 -10.17 -19.32
CA ASP A 191 -8.46 -10.30 -20.35
C ASP A 191 -9.87 -9.90 -19.85
N ASN A 192 -10.09 -9.79 -18.55
CA ASN A 192 -11.34 -9.33 -17.95
C ASN A 192 -11.38 -7.83 -17.72
N GLY A 193 -10.26 -7.13 -17.83
CA GLY A 193 -10.14 -5.69 -17.64
C GLY A 193 -9.68 -5.24 -16.25
N THR A 194 -9.27 -6.16 -15.37
CA THR A 194 -8.61 -5.82 -14.10
C THR A 194 -7.19 -5.34 -14.37
N VAL A 195 -6.80 -4.22 -13.80
CA VAL A 195 -5.45 -3.67 -13.91
C VAL A 195 -4.65 -4.12 -12.69
N TYR A 196 -3.52 -4.74 -12.97
CA TYR A 196 -2.58 -5.22 -11.97
C TYR A 196 -1.35 -4.34 -11.90
N TYR A 197 -0.76 -4.26 -10.71
CA TYR A 197 0.48 -3.59 -10.41
C TYR A 197 1.58 -4.62 -10.10
N PHE A 198 2.67 -4.56 -10.88
CA PHE A 198 3.74 -5.53 -10.82
C PHE A 198 4.99 -5.01 -10.12
N GLY A 199 4.91 -3.77 -9.63
CA GLY A 199 5.97 -3.11 -8.89
C GLY A 199 6.43 -1.82 -9.51
N GLU A 200 7.41 -1.23 -8.88
CA GLU A 200 7.98 0.05 -9.25
C GLU A 200 9.50 0.11 -8.99
N ASP A 201 10.17 0.96 -9.75
CA ASP A 201 11.52 1.42 -9.42
C ASP A 201 11.42 2.90 -9.02
N VAL A 202 11.82 3.23 -7.79
CA VAL A 202 11.73 4.58 -7.21
C VAL A 202 13.11 5.19 -7.06
N ASP A 203 13.22 6.47 -7.45
CA ASP A 203 14.36 7.34 -7.19
C ASP A 203 13.90 8.54 -6.36
N GLU A 204 14.29 8.63 -5.09
CA GLU A 204 14.08 9.82 -4.25
C GLU A 204 15.17 10.86 -4.46
N TYR A 205 14.79 12.12 -4.59
CA TYR A 205 15.70 13.21 -4.88
C TYR A 205 15.82 14.18 -3.69
N GLN A 206 17.06 14.59 -3.39
CA GLN A 206 17.33 15.71 -2.51
C GLN A 206 18.41 16.60 -3.16
N ASN A 207 18.12 17.89 -3.33
CA ASN A 207 19.02 18.84 -3.98
C ASN A 207 19.49 18.39 -5.39
N GLY A 208 18.59 17.76 -6.16
CA GLY A 208 18.84 17.30 -7.53
C GLY A 208 19.70 16.03 -7.63
N LYS A 209 19.89 15.31 -6.54
CA LYS A 209 20.63 14.03 -6.50
C LYS A 209 19.75 12.94 -5.94
N ILE A 210 19.87 11.73 -6.48
CA ILE A 210 19.25 10.54 -5.92
C ILE A 210 19.86 10.26 -4.56
N THR A 211 19.02 10.06 -3.55
CA THR A 211 19.42 9.82 -2.16
C THR A 211 18.91 8.49 -1.60
N SER A 212 17.88 7.91 -2.21
CA SER A 212 17.25 6.67 -1.81
C SER A 212 16.53 6.00 -2.98
N HIS A 213 16.30 4.70 -2.87
CA HIS A 213 15.40 3.89 -3.71
C HIS A 213 14.31 3.25 -2.85
N GLU A 214 14.05 3.83 -1.69
CA GLU A 214 13.03 3.35 -0.76
C GLU A 214 11.66 3.38 -1.42
N GLY A 215 10.86 2.36 -1.19
CA GLY A 215 9.57 2.16 -1.85
C GLY A 215 9.65 1.24 -3.07
N SER A 216 10.80 1.09 -3.72
CA SER A 216 10.93 0.18 -4.85
C SER A 216 10.61 -1.26 -4.49
N TRP A 217 9.81 -1.91 -5.32
CA TRP A 217 9.54 -3.34 -5.20
C TRP A 217 9.17 -3.97 -6.55
N LEU A 218 9.35 -5.26 -6.69
CA LEU A 218 9.09 -5.97 -7.94
C LEU A 218 8.43 -7.33 -7.66
N LEU A 219 7.39 -7.61 -8.42
CA LEU A 219 6.76 -8.92 -8.46
C LEU A 219 7.78 -10.02 -8.81
N GLY A 220 7.76 -11.10 -8.04
CA GLY A 220 8.67 -12.25 -8.22
C GLY A 220 10.04 -12.07 -7.60
N LYS A 221 10.42 -10.86 -7.17
CA LYS A 221 11.64 -10.56 -6.41
C LYS A 221 11.32 -10.31 -4.93
N ASP A 222 10.45 -9.34 -4.67
CA ASP A 222 10.16 -8.86 -3.32
C ASP A 222 8.84 -9.42 -2.77
N THR A 223 7.89 -9.73 -3.65
CA THR A 223 6.62 -10.41 -3.33
C THR A 223 6.19 -11.34 -4.46
N PRO A 224 5.51 -12.46 -4.16
CA PRO A 224 4.85 -13.29 -5.18
C PRO A 224 3.47 -12.77 -5.60
N VAL A 225 2.91 -11.77 -4.88
CA VAL A 225 1.55 -11.25 -5.09
C VAL A 225 1.62 -9.98 -5.92
N PRO A 226 1.01 -9.94 -7.12
CA PRO A 226 0.83 -8.66 -7.80
C PRO A 226 -0.22 -7.83 -7.06
N GLY A 227 -0.03 -6.52 -7.04
CA GLY A 227 -1.07 -5.59 -6.64
C GLY A 227 -2.24 -5.65 -7.62
N VAL A 228 -3.44 -5.28 -7.16
CA VAL A 228 -4.58 -4.98 -8.01
C VAL A 228 -4.77 -3.47 -7.96
N LEU A 229 -4.38 -2.77 -9.03
CA LEU A 229 -4.50 -1.31 -9.05
C LEU A 229 -5.94 -0.86 -9.25
N PHE A 230 -6.70 -1.55 -10.12
CA PHE A 230 -8.11 -1.26 -10.29
C PHE A 230 -8.91 -2.46 -10.84
N LEU A 231 -10.13 -2.59 -10.34
CA LEU A 231 -11.02 -3.70 -10.71
C LEU A 231 -11.67 -3.48 -12.09
N ALA A 232 -11.91 -4.56 -12.84
CA ALA A 232 -12.67 -4.52 -14.09
C ALA A 232 -14.11 -4.00 -13.90
N HIS A 233 -14.74 -4.37 -12.78
CA HIS A 233 -16.13 -4.07 -12.47
C HIS A 233 -16.28 -3.60 -11.01
N PRO A 234 -15.87 -2.37 -10.67
CA PRO A 234 -15.91 -1.86 -9.31
C PRO A 234 -17.36 -1.75 -8.82
N LYS A 235 -17.62 -2.22 -7.59
CA LYS A 235 -18.91 -2.11 -6.90
C LYS A 235 -18.64 -1.66 -5.46
N VAL A 236 -19.57 -0.91 -4.88
CA VAL A 236 -19.48 -0.54 -3.46
C VAL A 236 -19.28 -1.78 -2.59
N GLY A 237 -18.28 -1.74 -1.70
CA GLY A 237 -17.86 -2.84 -0.85
C GLY A 237 -16.87 -3.82 -1.51
N SER A 238 -16.50 -3.63 -2.79
CA SER A 238 -15.40 -4.39 -3.40
C SER A 238 -14.08 -4.04 -2.73
N LYS A 239 -13.28 -5.05 -2.37
CA LYS A 239 -11.99 -4.89 -1.71
C LYS A 239 -10.88 -5.52 -2.55
N PHE A 240 -9.72 -4.88 -2.56
CA PHE A 240 -8.52 -5.36 -3.23
C PHE A 240 -7.29 -4.74 -2.55
N ASN A 241 -6.10 -5.21 -2.88
CA ASN A 241 -4.86 -4.62 -2.40
C ASN A 241 -4.08 -4.11 -3.60
N SER A 242 -3.77 -2.84 -3.63
CA SER A 242 -2.88 -2.25 -4.64
C SER A 242 -1.42 -2.63 -4.36
N GLU A 243 -1.08 -2.85 -3.10
CA GLU A 243 0.21 -3.39 -2.67
C GLU A 243 0.07 -4.47 -1.59
N ASP A 244 0.90 -5.52 -1.65
CA ASP A 244 1.01 -6.59 -0.65
C ASP A 244 2.44 -7.14 -0.65
N VAL A 245 3.39 -6.32 -0.24
CA VAL A 245 4.83 -6.64 -0.28
C VAL A 245 5.36 -6.95 1.12
N SER A 246 5.17 -6.02 2.04
CA SER A 246 5.54 -6.13 3.45
C SER A 246 4.48 -5.41 4.29
N LYS A 247 4.69 -5.33 5.59
CA LYS A 247 3.82 -4.55 6.47
C LYS A 247 3.91 -3.06 6.16
N GLU A 248 5.09 -2.60 5.79
CA GLU A 248 5.38 -1.19 5.46
C GLU A 248 4.96 -0.83 4.04
N ILE A 249 5.08 -1.78 3.10
CA ILE A 249 4.66 -1.62 1.71
C ILE A 249 3.40 -2.47 1.53
N SER A 250 2.28 -1.92 1.96
CA SER A 250 0.95 -2.53 1.83
C SER A 250 -0.11 -1.45 1.71
N GLU A 251 -1.08 -1.69 0.86
CA GLU A 251 -2.20 -0.79 0.63
C GLU A 251 -3.46 -1.61 0.38
N ALA A 252 -4.47 -1.39 1.24
CA ALA A 252 -5.75 -2.09 1.18
C ALA A 252 -6.86 -1.13 0.78
N ASP A 253 -7.50 -1.46 -0.32
CA ASP A 253 -8.50 -0.63 -0.98
C ASP A 253 -9.92 -1.15 -0.77
N GLU A 254 -10.86 -0.22 -0.65
CA GLU A 254 -12.29 -0.48 -0.68
C GLU A 254 -13.02 0.53 -1.56
N VAL A 255 -13.82 0.05 -2.51
CA VAL A 255 -14.73 0.91 -3.27
C VAL A 255 -15.88 1.34 -2.35
N ILE A 256 -15.95 2.63 -2.04
CA ILE A 256 -16.97 3.18 -1.12
C ILE A 256 -18.09 3.95 -1.83
N SER A 257 -17.89 4.35 -3.09
CA SER A 257 -18.91 4.97 -3.93
C SER A 257 -18.64 4.71 -5.42
N VAL A 258 -19.70 4.73 -6.26
CA VAL A 258 -19.59 4.62 -7.72
C VAL A 258 -20.40 5.72 -8.45
N SER A 259 -20.82 6.77 -7.74
CA SER A 259 -21.69 7.80 -8.25
C SER A 259 -21.29 9.22 -7.82
N GLU A 260 -20.02 9.41 -7.52
CA GLU A 260 -19.51 10.71 -7.11
C GLU A 260 -19.53 11.72 -8.28
N THR A 261 -19.71 12.99 -7.93
CA THR A 261 -19.46 14.10 -8.86
C THR A 261 -18.29 14.90 -8.34
N VAL A 262 -17.23 14.97 -9.13
CA VAL A 262 -15.96 15.62 -8.77
C VAL A 262 -15.69 16.78 -9.69
N THR A 263 -15.45 17.97 -9.13
CA THR A 263 -15.04 19.16 -9.87
C THR A 263 -13.61 19.51 -9.52
N VAL A 264 -12.76 19.54 -10.53
CA VAL A 264 -11.32 19.85 -10.44
C VAL A 264 -10.96 20.83 -11.56
N PRO A 265 -9.74 21.40 -11.60
CA PRO A 265 -9.33 22.32 -12.67
C PRO A 265 -9.49 21.75 -14.08
N ALA A 266 -9.28 20.44 -14.27
CA ALA A 266 -9.45 19.77 -15.56
C ALA A 266 -10.93 19.64 -16.01
N GLY A 267 -11.91 19.82 -15.10
CA GLY A 267 -13.33 19.75 -15.44
C GLY A 267 -14.23 19.21 -14.31
N THR A 268 -15.48 18.89 -14.70
CA THR A 268 -16.45 18.25 -13.80
C THR A 268 -16.78 16.85 -14.32
N PHE A 269 -16.53 15.86 -13.50
CA PHE A 269 -16.70 14.45 -13.80
C PHE A 269 -17.83 13.86 -12.96
N LYS A 270 -18.72 13.09 -13.61
CA LYS A 270 -19.85 12.42 -12.96
C LYS A 270 -19.62 10.92 -12.91
N ASP A 271 -20.35 10.25 -12.04
CA ASP A 271 -20.30 8.80 -11.86
C ASP A 271 -18.88 8.30 -11.61
N CYS A 272 -18.11 9.10 -10.86
CA CYS A 272 -16.78 8.72 -10.42
C CYS A 272 -16.85 7.59 -9.39
N VAL A 273 -15.91 6.68 -9.45
CA VAL A 273 -15.65 5.70 -8.41
C VAL A 273 -14.77 6.35 -7.35
N LYS A 274 -15.15 6.16 -6.08
CA LYS A 274 -14.33 6.56 -4.93
C LYS A 274 -13.83 5.33 -4.21
N THR A 275 -12.53 5.25 -3.99
CA THR A 275 -11.88 4.28 -3.10
C THR A 275 -11.54 4.92 -1.76
N LYS A 276 -11.47 4.07 -0.75
CA LYS A 276 -10.79 4.33 0.52
C LYS A 276 -9.59 3.39 0.56
N GLU A 277 -8.44 3.94 0.79
CA GLU A 277 -7.18 3.22 0.88
C GLU A 277 -6.66 3.29 2.32
N VAL A 278 -6.15 2.17 2.82
CA VAL A 278 -5.52 2.07 4.14
C VAL A 278 -4.10 1.61 3.91
N CYS A 279 -3.16 2.51 4.15
CA CYS A 279 -1.74 2.29 3.96
C CYS A 279 -1.12 1.49 5.12
N GLY A 280 0.06 0.93 4.92
CA GLY A 280 0.77 0.10 5.90
C GLY A 280 1.05 0.78 7.25
N ASP A 281 1.14 2.12 7.28
CA ASP A 281 1.27 2.92 8.51
C ASP A 281 -0.08 3.20 9.22
N GLY A 282 -1.18 2.75 8.62
CA GLY A 282 -2.54 2.98 9.09
C GLY A 282 -3.14 4.32 8.67
N SER A 283 -2.44 5.13 7.86
CA SER A 283 -3.05 6.32 7.26
C SER A 283 -4.18 5.94 6.31
N VAL A 284 -5.11 6.86 6.11
CA VAL A 284 -6.28 6.65 5.25
C VAL A 284 -6.31 7.73 4.18
N GLU A 285 -6.43 7.29 2.95
CA GLU A 285 -6.51 8.12 1.77
C GLU A 285 -7.76 7.82 0.96
N TYR A 286 -8.12 8.75 0.07
CA TYR A 286 -9.25 8.56 -0.85
C TYR A 286 -8.85 8.96 -2.26
N LYS A 287 -9.15 8.10 -3.23
CA LYS A 287 -8.96 8.40 -4.66
C LYS A 287 -10.29 8.41 -5.39
N TYR A 288 -10.39 9.28 -6.39
CA TYR A 288 -11.57 9.43 -7.21
C TYR A 288 -11.20 9.19 -8.67
N TYR A 289 -11.83 8.19 -9.26
CA TYR A 289 -11.57 7.75 -10.64
C TYR A 289 -12.71 8.14 -11.55
N ALA A 290 -12.42 8.90 -12.59
CA ALA A 290 -13.39 9.29 -13.60
C ALA A 290 -13.29 8.38 -14.84
N LYS A 291 -14.45 8.01 -15.38
CA LYS A 291 -14.51 7.17 -16.58
C LYS A 291 -13.89 7.85 -17.78
N GLY A 292 -12.98 7.15 -18.46
CA GLY A 292 -12.26 7.63 -19.64
C GLY A 292 -11.07 8.55 -19.34
N VAL A 293 -10.77 8.78 -18.06
CA VAL A 293 -9.68 9.67 -17.62
C VAL A 293 -8.71 8.95 -16.71
N GLY A 294 -9.19 8.38 -15.62
CA GLY A 294 -8.35 7.85 -14.56
C GLY A 294 -8.58 8.61 -13.25
N VAL A 295 -7.55 8.77 -12.45
CA VAL A 295 -7.62 9.50 -11.19
C VAL A 295 -7.79 10.99 -11.46
N VAL A 296 -8.81 11.58 -10.86
CA VAL A 296 -9.11 13.01 -10.98
C VAL A 296 -8.93 13.78 -9.69
N ARG A 297 -8.92 13.10 -8.55
CA ARG A 297 -8.65 13.68 -7.24
C ARG A 297 -8.10 12.62 -6.30
N GLU A 298 -7.11 13.02 -5.52
CA GLU A 298 -6.58 12.27 -4.39
C GLU A 298 -6.68 13.12 -3.13
N VAL A 299 -7.03 12.47 -2.02
CA VAL A 299 -7.16 13.10 -0.72
C VAL A 299 -6.30 12.31 0.25
N PRO A 300 -4.99 12.62 0.31
CA PRO A 300 -4.10 12.03 1.29
C PRO A 300 -4.52 12.42 2.72
N ALA A 301 -3.90 11.81 3.73
CA ALA A 301 -4.24 12.05 5.13
C ALA A 301 -4.19 13.54 5.52
N GLU A 302 -3.30 14.31 4.93
CA GLU A 302 -3.13 15.75 5.18
C GLU A 302 -2.98 16.53 3.86
N GLY A 303 -4.04 16.61 3.06
CA GLY A 303 -3.95 17.35 1.80
C GLY A 303 -5.15 17.19 0.86
N ASP A 304 -4.97 17.66 -0.35
CA ASP A 304 -5.90 17.52 -1.47
C ASP A 304 -5.14 17.74 -2.78
N GLU A 305 -5.25 16.80 -3.71
CA GLU A 305 -4.55 16.81 -4.98
C GLU A 305 -5.55 16.64 -6.13
N LEU A 306 -5.48 17.51 -7.10
CA LEU A 306 -6.52 17.68 -8.11
C LEU A 306 -5.91 17.56 -9.51
N LEU A 307 -6.58 16.84 -10.40
CA LEU A 307 -6.22 16.80 -11.81
C LEU A 307 -6.38 18.21 -12.44
N VAL A 308 -5.28 18.74 -12.95
CA VAL A 308 -5.20 20.05 -13.62
C VAL A 308 -5.34 19.91 -15.13
N SER A 309 -4.68 18.89 -15.69
CA SER A 309 -4.77 18.60 -17.12
C SER A 309 -4.65 17.11 -17.40
N HIS A 310 -5.36 16.65 -18.43
CA HIS A 310 -5.33 15.31 -18.96
C HIS A 310 -5.08 15.37 -20.47
N ALA A 311 -4.05 14.68 -20.92
CA ALA A 311 -3.72 14.57 -22.32
C ALA A 311 -3.69 13.11 -22.76
N THR A 312 -4.27 12.82 -23.91
CA THR A 312 -4.26 11.49 -24.55
C THR A 312 -3.45 11.50 -25.85
N ASN A 313 -3.04 10.30 -26.26
CA ASN A 313 -2.37 10.05 -27.56
C ASN A 313 -3.36 10.19 -28.72
#